data_2ae6b23da20a28c9609be27346507f09
#
_entry.id   2ae6b23da20a28c9609be27346507f09
#
_cell.length_a   1.000
_cell.length_b   1.000
_cell.length_c   1.000
_cell.angle_alpha   90.00
_cell.angle_beta   90.00
_cell.angle_gamma   90.00
#
_symmetry.space_group_name_H-M   'P 1'
#
loop_
_entity.id
_entity.type
_entity.pdbx_description
1 polymer ?
#
loop_
_entity_poly.entity_id
_entity_poly.type
_entity_poly.pdbx_seq_one_letter_code
_entity_poly.pdbx_strand_id
1 'polypeptide(L)'
;MSGLTQLTSEGTRGKAARIASAAAAFAARLRGDKRGNILTIFAIALPLMIGGLGLGVEGANWYQMKRSLQNAADQAVVAAATNNTSTYLNEARAVTDKYGFTNGTANVTVAASNAATCPDGTTTCYSVTITKKLPLIFSPVFGFAGNTTIGAAAAQLISATAVASYQTSPRNYCVLALASSVATDAIAFLANGGPKADLSGCSIMSNASMTCNGHDLQADYGDAHGTNNGCGNVQTSSMPQVTDPYAARASNIPANSCSSYPQQSGTLPSSNLWSGNKTFGTQTFCGDVKLTGNTTLLGDNVIVIRNGQLNLNGFTLSTGTNADGTAASAVIIFSGDNGSYTHTLTGNGNVNINSPTTGDWAGVALYTDPSLTTGVDMSAAGNSPSWNISGLAYFPHAAITWSGIVGKATSGHQCFVLVIDTIRFNGTAAMLDRGECDQQGLVMPNSQIPTRGRLVA
;
A
#
# COMPACT_ATOMS: atom_id res chain seq x y z
N MET A 1 -105.32 47.46 -2.83
CA MET A 1 -104.07 46.73 -2.62
C MET A 1 -102.97 47.48 -3.37
N SER A 2 -102.38 48.41 -2.72
CA SER A 2 -101.30 49.26 -3.27
C SER A 2 -100.62 49.93 -2.09
N GLY A 3 -99.37 49.63 -1.86
CA GLY A 3 -98.63 50.32 -0.83
C GLY A 3 -97.58 49.41 -0.21
N LEU A 4 -96.40 49.34 -0.85
CA LEU A 4 -95.11 48.88 -0.21
C LEU A 4 -94.01 48.91 -1.28
N THR A 5 -93.53 50.10 -1.67
CA THR A 5 -92.21 50.20 -2.38
C THR A 5 -91.74 51.68 -2.43
N GLN A 6 -91.47 52.25 -1.26
CA GLN A 6 -90.74 53.54 -1.18
C GLN A 6 -90.02 53.77 0.16
N LEU A 7 -89.23 52.87 0.66
CA LEU A 7 -88.45 53.15 1.89
C LEU A 7 -86.99 52.57 1.89
N THR A 8 -86.35 52.29 0.78
CA THR A 8 -85.00 51.79 0.77
C THR A 8 -83.95 52.56 -0.04
N SER A 9 -84.33 53.72 -0.67
CA SER A 9 -83.40 54.46 -1.56
C SER A 9 -82.64 55.62 -0.88
N GLU A 10 -83.11 56.14 0.26
CA GLU A 10 -82.45 57.29 0.91
C GLU A 10 -81.33 56.91 1.92
N GLY A 11 -81.37 55.72 2.51
CA GLY A 11 -80.36 55.32 3.50
C GLY A 11 -78.99 55.00 2.93
N THR A 12 -78.92 54.55 1.69
CA THR A 12 -77.67 54.12 1.04
C THR A 12 -76.89 55.28 0.41
N ARG A 13 -77.57 56.27 -0.11
CA ARG A 13 -76.95 57.54 -0.63
C ARG A 13 -76.28 58.36 0.47
N GLY A 14 -76.89 58.44 1.65
CA GLY A 14 -76.32 59.17 2.79
C GLY A 14 -75.06 58.51 3.38
N LYS A 15 -74.98 57.18 3.39
CA LYS A 15 -73.78 56.45 3.85
C LYS A 15 -72.63 56.53 2.85
N ALA A 16 -72.91 56.44 1.55
CA ALA A 16 -71.93 56.62 0.50
C ALA A 16 -71.34 58.03 0.45
N ALA A 17 -72.14 59.03 0.64
CA ALA A 17 -71.72 60.47 0.68
C ALA A 17 -70.84 60.75 1.93
N ARG A 18 -71.12 60.09 3.09
CA ARG A 18 -70.33 60.22 4.31
C ARG A 18 -68.96 59.46 4.21
N ILE A 19 -68.97 58.36 3.54
CA ILE A 19 -67.73 57.65 3.29
C ILE A 19 -66.86 58.41 2.27
N ALA A 20 -67.42 58.93 1.23
CA ALA A 20 -66.73 59.79 0.26
C ALA A 20 -66.19 61.08 0.87
N SER A 21 -66.94 61.73 1.74
CA SER A 21 -66.46 62.91 2.45
C SER A 21 -65.42 62.64 3.50
N ALA A 22 -65.50 61.50 4.19
CA ALA A 22 -64.46 61.04 5.13
C ALA A 22 -63.15 60.65 4.41
N ALA A 23 -63.24 59.98 3.26
CA ALA A 23 -62.11 59.67 2.41
C ALA A 23 -61.48 60.96 1.81
N ALA A 24 -62.24 61.89 1.36
CA ALA A 24 -61.77 63.22 0.87
C ALA A 24 -61.10 64.04 2.00
N ALA A 25 -61.69 64.04 3.21
CA ALA A 25 -61.11 64.71 4.37
C ALA A 25 -59.79 64.00 4.86
N PHE A 26 -59.75 62.70 4.77
CA PHE A 26 -58.55 61.95 5.05
C PHE A 26 -57.43 62.17 4.00
N ALA A 27 -57.80 62.24 2.70
CA ALA A 27 -56.86 62.55 1.63
C ALA A 27 -56.39 64.04 1.71
N ALA A 28 -57.27 65.01 2.11
CA ALA A 28 -56.87 66.37 2.31
C ALA A 28 -55.92 66.53 3.54
N ARG A 29 -56.17 65.81 4.61
CA ARG A 29 -55.23 65.72 5.77
C ARG A 29 -53.89 65.16 5.41
N LEU A 30 -53.85 64.08 4.61
CA LEU A 30 -52.60 63.49 4.09
C LEU A 30 -51.86 64.50 3.19
N ARG A 31 -52.51 65.30 2.37
CA ARG A 31 -51.85 66.32 1.53
C ARG A 31 -51.34 67.54 2.32
N GLY A 32 -51.89 67.82 3.48
CA GLY A 32 -51.49 68.95 4.34
C GLY A 32 -50.45 68.59 5.41
N ASP A 33 -50.23 67.32 5.63
CA ASP A 33 -49.33 66.85 6.71
C ASP A 33 -47.88 66.85 6.21
N LYS A 34 -47.16 67.93 6.53
CA LYS A 34 -45.72 68.04 6.28
C LYS A 34 -44.84 67.11 7.17
N ARG A 35 -45.47 66.38 8.11
CA ARG A 35 -44.79 65.33 8.91
C ARG A 35 -44.69 63.99 8.19
N GLY A 36 -45.34 63.84 7.02
CA GLY A 36 -45.33 62.66 6.17
C GLY A 36 -44.03 62.41 5.41
N ASN A 37 -43.01 63.23 5.57
CA ASN A 37 -41.68 63.02 4.88
C ASN A 37 -41.01 61.74 5.22
N ILE A 38 -41.26 61.21 6.44
CA ILE A 38 -40.74 59.89 6.87
C ILE A 38 -41.35 58.75 6.05
N LEU A 39 -42.63 58.77 5.75
CA LEU A 39 -43.32 57.75 4.98
C LEU A 39 -42.78 57.65 3.54
N THR A 40 -42.48 58.82 2.93
CA THR A 40 -41.95 58.91 1.58
C THR A 40 -40.48 58.34 1.54
N ILE A 41 -39.69 58.74 2.54
CA ILE A 41 -38.32 58.20 2.69
C ILE A 41 -38.38 56.69 2.93
N PHE A 42 -39.28 56.22 3.78
CA PHE A 42 -39.45 54.79 4.07
C PHE A 42 -39.95 54.01 2.84
N ALA A 43 -40.88 54.60 2.05
CA ALA A 43 -41.38 53.98 0.81
C ALA A 43 -40.28 53.77 -0.26
N ILE A 44 -39.26 54.64 -0.30
CA ILE A 44 -38.14 54.55 -1.21
C ILE A 44 -37.02 53.65 -0.59
N ALA A 45 -36.77 53.81 0.70
CA ALA A 45 -35.71 53.07 1.39
C ALA A 45 -36.05 51.58 1.60
N LEU A 46 -37.34 51.26 1.86
CA LEU A 46 -37.76 49.87 2.15
C LEU A 46 -37.44 48.86 1.02
N PRO A 47 -37.72 49.13 -0.25
CA PRO A 47 -37.32 48.24 -1.34
C PRO A 47 -35.81 48.03 -1.44
N LEU A 48 -35.02 49.11 -1.21
CA LEU A 48 -33.56 49.04 -1.22
C LEU A 48 -33.02 48.21 -0.03
N MET A 49 -33.64 48.40 1.14
CA MET A 49 -33.27 47.61 2.33
C MET A 49 -33.63 46.13 2.15
N ILE A 50 -34.82 45.81 1.67
CA ILE A 50 -35.27 44.44 1.38
C ILE A 50 -34.34 43.79 0.32
N GLY A 51 -34.04 44.55 -0.75
CA GLY A 51 -33.13 44.10 -1.80
C GLY A 51 -31.72 43.84 -1.29
N GLY A 52 -31.17 44.76 -0.49
CA GLY A 52 -29.84 44.59 0.11
C GLY A 52 -29.77 43.42 1.08
N LEU A 53 -30.78 43.23 1.93
CA LEU A 53 -30.88 42.07 2.81
C LEU A 53 -31.02 40.76 2.01
N GLY A 54 -31.84 40.76 0.95
CA GLY A 54 -32.03 39.61 0.07
C GLY A 54 -30.73 39.16 -0.60
N LEU A 55 -29.96 40.11 -1.16
CA LEU A 55 -28.62 39.81 -1.73
C LEU A 55 -27.64 39.32 -0.68
N GLY A 56 -27.67 39.88 0.53
CA GLY A 56 -26.85 39.43 1.64
C GLY A 56 -27.12 37.97 2.03
N VAL A 57 -28.40 37.59 2.13
CA VAL A 57 -28.81 36.21 2.43
C VAL A 57 -28.43 35.26 1.28
N GLU A 58 -28.64 35.67 0.02
CA GLU A 58 -28.29 34.84 -1.14
C GLU A 58 -26.78 34.63 -1.25
N GLY A 59 -25.98 35.68 -1.05
CA GLY A 59 -24.51 35.58 -1.02
C GLY A 59 -24.01 34.72 0.14
N ALA A 60 -24.61 34.85 1.33
CA ALA A 60 -24.29 34.00 2.48
C ALA A 60 -24.61 32.53 2.21
N ASN A 61 -25.75 32.25 1.54
CA ASN A 61 -26.11 30.89 1.14
C ASN A 61 -25.09 30.28 0.13
N TRP A 62 -24.63 31.07 -0.85
CA TRP A 62 -23.57 30.60 -1.78
C TRP A 62 -22.26 30.29 -1.06
N TYR A 63 -21.85 31.15 -0.15
CA TYR A 63 -20.65 30.96 0.64
C TYR A 63 -20.75 29.69 1.52
N GLN A 64 -21.88 29.53 2.21
CA GLN A 64 -22.13 28.36 3.05
C GLN A 64 -22.15 27.06 2.21
N MET A 65 -22.81 27.11 1.03
CA MET A 65 -22.83 26.01 0.10
C MET A 65 -21.41 25.65 -0.38
N LYS A 66 -20.61 26.66 -0.75
CA LYS A 66 -19.21 26.45 -1.17
C LYS A 66 -18.39 25.73 -0.08
N ARG A 67 -18.54 26.13 1.19
CA ARG A 67 -17.86 25.47 2.31
C ARG A 67 -18.34 24.03 2.51
N SER A 68 -19.63 23.79 2.41
CA SER A 68 -20.20 22.45 2.54
C SER A 68 -19.72 21.51 1.42
N LEU A 69 -19.68 22.01 0.18
CA LEU A 69 -19.14 21.29 -0.97
C LEU A 69 -17.65 20.99 -0.79
N GLN A 70 -16.86 21.97 -0.28
CA GLN A 70 -15.44 21.79 -0.05
C GLN A 70 -15.20 20.71 1.00
N ASN A 71 -15.89 20.76 2.14
CA ASN A 71 -15.77 19.73 3.17
C ASN A 71 -16.11 18.33 2.65
N ALA A 72 -17.13 18.22 1.80
CA ALA A 72 -17.51 16.96 1.18
C ALA A 72 -16.46 16.49 0.16
N ALA A 73 -15.91 17.39 -0.65
CA ALA A 73 -14.87 17.07 -1.62
C ALA A 73 -13.56 16.60 -0.95
N ASP A 74 -13.16 17.29 0.14
CA ASP A 74 -11.97 16.96 0.90
C ASP A 74 -12.05 15.53 1.49
N GLN A 75 -13.19 15.16 2.06
CA GLN A 75 -13.37 13.81 2.60
C GLN A 75 -13.53 12.76 1.50
N ALA A 76 -14.21 13.09 0.42
CA ALA A 76 -14.42 12.19 -0.70
C ALA A 76 -13.12 11.88 -1.45
N VAL A 77 -12.24 12.87 -1.65
CA VAL A 77 -10.97 12.66 -2.32
C VAL A 77 -9.99 11.85 -1.45
N VAL A 78 -9.99 12.06 -0.13
CA VAL A 78 -9.19 11.25 0.79
C VAL A 78 -9.65 9.79 0.76
N ALA A 79 -10.96 9.53 0.76
CA ALA A 79 -11.49 8.18 0.64
C ALA A 79 -11.10 7.53 -0.71
N ALA A 80 -11.29 8.25 -1.82
CA ALA A 80 -10.90 7.79 -3.15
C ALA A 80 -9.40 7.47 -3.28
N ALA A 81 -8.54 8.24 -2.60
CA ALA A 81 -7.09 8.05 -2.62
C ALA A 81 -6.61 6.95 -1.67
N THR A 82 -7.32 6.67 -0.56
CA THR A 82 -6.82 5.77 0.50
C THR A 82 -6.62 4.34 0.00
N ASN A 83 -7.55 3.81 -0.78
CA ASN A 83 -7.49 2.42 -1.22
C ASN A 83 -6.73 2.23 -2.53
N ASN A 84 -6.46 3.30 -3.27
CA ASN A 84 -5.79 3.27 -4.58
C ASN A 84 -6.40 2.21 -5.54
N THR A 85 -7.72 2.10 -5.56
CA THR A 85 -8.45 1.09 -6.35
C THR A 85 -9.08 1.68 -7.61
N SER A 86 -9.50 0.81 -8.53
CA SER A 86 -10.29 1.21 -9.70
C SER A 86 -11.71 1.69 -9.34
N THR A 87 -12.16 1.46 -8.11
CA THR A 87 -13.49 1.85 -7.60
C THR A 87 -13.54 3.24 -6.98
N TYR A 88 -12.47 4.03 -7.09
CA TYR A 88 -12.32 5.36 -6.48
C TYR A 88 -13.51 6.29 -6.71
N LEU A 89 -14.15 6.22 -7.89
CA LEU A 89 -15.34 7.03 -8.21
C LEU A 89 -16.54 6.64 -7.33
N ASN A 90 -16.74 5.34 -7.11
CA ASN A 90 -17.84 4.85 -6.26
C ASN A 90 -17.58 5.20 -4.79
N GLU A 91 -16.34 5.12 -4.35
CA GLU A 91 -15.93 5.51 -2.99
C GLU A 91 -16.15 7.02 -2.77
N ALA A 92 -15.72 7.85 -3.73
CA ALA A 92 -15.97 9.28 -3.67
C ALA A 92 -17.47 9.61 -3.58
N ARG A 93 -18.30 8.98 -4.42
CA ARG A 93 -19.75 9.17 -4.43
C ARG A 93 -20.42 8.69 -3.14
N ALA A 94 -19.98 7.57 -2.60
CA ALA A 94 -20.50 7.06 -1.32
C ALA A 94 -20.25 8.05 -0.16
N VAL A 95 -19.09 8.71 -0.16
CA VAL A 95 -18.76 9.74 0.83
C VAL A 95 -19.57 11.01 0.59
N THR A 96 -19.63 11.52 -0.65
CA THR A 96 -20.43 12.75 -0.94
C THR A 96 -21.91 12.57 -0.60
N ASP A 97 -22.44 11.36 -0.76
CA ASP A 97 -23.81 10.98 -0.38
C ASP A 97 -24.03 11.15 1.14
N LYS A 98 -23.08 10.75 1.98
CA LYS A 98 -23.13 10.96 3.44
C LYS A 98 -23.18 12.43 3.82
N TYR A 99 -22.61 13.31 2.99
CA TYR A 99 -22.66 14.76 3.16
C TYR A 99 -23.88 15.41 2.54
N GLY A 100 -24.81 14.62 1.97
CA GLY A 100 -26.05 15.10 1.34
C GLY A 100 -25.86 15.60 -0.10
N PHE A 101 -24.79 15.19 -0.77
CA PHE A 101 -24.51 15.53 -2.17
C PHE A 101 -24.53 14.28 -3.05
N THR A 102 -25.74 13.76 -3.29
CA THR A 102 -25.97 12.59 -4.14
C THR A 102 -25.81 12.95 -5.61
N ASN A 103 -24.93 12.23 -6.32
CA ASN A 103 -24.69 12.48 -7.74
C ASN A 103 -25.97 12.30 -8.57
N GLY A 104 -26.28 13.25 -9.44
CA GLY A 104 -27.46 13.23 -10.33
C GLY A 104 -28.76 13.69 -9.67
N THR A 105 -28.77 14.02 -8.38
CA THR A 105 -29.97 14.52 -7.67
C THR A 105 -29.80 15.96 -7.23
N ALA A 106 -30.91 16.71 -7.08
CA ALA A 106 -30.94 18.08 -6.59
C ALA A 106 -29.91 19.02 -7.28
N ASN A 107 -29.68 18.82 -8.58
CA ASN A 107 -28.69 19.55 -9.39
C ASN A 107 -27.23 19.41 -8.89
N VAL A 108 -26.90 18.31 -8.27
CA VAL A 108 -25.55 17.94 -7.84
C VAL A 108 -24.88 17.05 -8.89
N THR A 109 -23.61 17.34 -9.20
CA THR A 109 -22.76 16.44 -10.00
C THR A 109 -21.48 16.18 -9.23
N VAL A 110 -21.08 14.89 -9.15
CA VAL A 110 -19.85 14.45 -8.52
C VAL A 110 -18.98 13.78 -9.57
N ALA A 111 -17.82 14.36 -9.83
CA ALA A 111 -16.79 13.83 -10.72
C ALA A 111 -15.54 13.50 -9.89
N ALA A 112 -14.88 12.38 -10.21
CA ALA A 112 -13.60 12.04 -9.63
C ALA A 112 -12.64 11.56 -10.73
N SER A 113 -11.34 11.78 -10.52
CA SER A 113 -10.26 11.35 -11.41
C SER A 113 -9.12 10.80 -10.57
N ASN A 114 -8.45 9.75 -11.04
CA ASN A 114 -7.23 9.19 -10.46
C ASN A 114 -5.97 9.58 -11.26
N ALA A 115 -6.09 10.52 -12.19
CA ALA A 115 -5.01 11.02 -13.03
C ALA A 115 -4.85 12.54 -12.90
N ALA A 116 -5.12 13.08 -11.72
CA ALA A 116 -4.93 14.50 -11.45
C ALA A 116 -3.44 14.81 -11.22
N THR A 117 -3.00 15.97 -11.67
CA THR A 117 -1.66 16.46 -11.36
C THR A 117 -1.61 16.89 -9.90
N CYS A 118 -0.61 16.40 -9.17
CA CYS A 118 -0.35 16.81 -7.80
C CYS A 118 0.25 18.22 -7.74
N PRO A 119 0.01 19.00 -6.71
CA PRO A 119 0.61 20.33 -6.55
C PRO A 119 2.13 20.33 -6.48
N ASP A 120 2.75 19.21 -6.10
CA ASP A 120 4.20 18.99 -6.06
C ASP A 120 4.79 18.56 -7.41
N GLY A 121 3.96 18.48 -8.47
CA GLY A 121 4.35 18.06 -9.82
C GLY A 121 4.43 16.56 -10.03
N THR A 122 4.11 15.73 -9.04
CA THR A 122 4.01 14.28 -9.21
C THR A 122 2.70 13.89 -9.92
N THR A 123 2.65 12.71 -10.56
CA THR A 123 1.64 12.43 -11.60
C THR A 123 0.48 11.55 -11.14
N THR A 124 0.30 11.29 -9.86
CA THR A 124 -0.71 10.33 -9.37
C THR A 124 -1.49 10.84 -8.19
N CYS A 125 -2.16 11.98 -8.38
CA CYS A 125 -3.15 12.42 -7.43
C CYS A 125 -4.56 12.04 -7.86
N TYR A 126 -5.42 11.92 -6.87
CA TYR A 126 -6.86 11.84 -7.03
C TYR A 126 -7.46 13.22 -6.92
N SER A 127 -8.45 13.53 -7.73
CA SER A 127 -9.26 14.74 -7.56
C SER A 127 -10.74 14.40 -7.48
N VAL A 128 -11.47 15.15 -6.65
CA VAL A 128 -12.91 15.08 -6.59
C VAL A 128 -13.45 16.49 -6.76
N THR A 129 -14.35 16.66 -7.73
CA THR A 129 -15.05 17.90 -7.98
C THR A 129 -16.55 17.70 -7.75
N ILE A 130 -17.11 18.50 -6.88
CA ILE A 130 -18.55 18.52 -6.61
C ILE A 130 -19.10 19.85 -7.10
N THR A 131 -20.14 19.81 -7.93
CA THR A 131 -20.84 21.01 -8.40
C THR A 131 -22.29 20.94 -7.99
N LYS A 132 -22.87 22.10 -7.65
CA LYS A 132 -24.29 22.24 -7.37
C LYS A 132 -24.81 23.52 -7.98
N LYS A 133 -25.93 23.41 -8.70
CA LYS A 133 -26.63 24.60 -9.22
C LYS A 133 -27.66 25.07 -8.20
N LEU A 134 -27.63 26.35 -7.86
CA LEU A 134 -28.58 27.00 -6.96
C LEU A 134 -29.44 27.96 -7.74
N PRO A 135 -30.77 27.93 -7.54
CA PRO A 135 -31.66 28.93 -8.17
C PRO A 135 -31.35 30.31 -7.61
N LEU A 136 -31.48 31.33 -8.47
CA LEU A 136 -31.39 32.74 -8.07
C LEU A 136 -32.78 33.21 -7.58
N ILE A 137 -32.81 33.88 -6.42
CA ILE A 137 -34.05 34.32 -5.79
C ILE A 137 -34.16 35.88 -5.85
N PHE A 138 -33.14 36.57 -5.37
CA PHE A 138 -33.12 38.01 -5.23
C PHE A 138 -32.26 38.71 -6.29
N SER A 139 -31.15 38.12 -6.65
CA SER A 139 -30.17 38.70 -7.58
C SER A 139 -30.72 39.02 -9.00
N PRO A 140 -31.69 38.26 -9.57
CA PRO A 140 -32.28 38.64 -10.86
C PRO A 140 -32.97 39.99 -10.88
N VAL A 141 -33.52 40.43 -9.75
CA VAL A 141 -34.17 41.76 -9.63
C VAL A 141 -33.18 42.89 -9.91
N PHE A 142 -31.88 42.63 -9.66
CA PHE A 142 -30.79 43.58 -9.88
C PHE A 142 -30.03 43.32 -11.19
N GLY A 143 -30.59 42.47 -12.07
CA GLY A 143 -30.00 42.15 -13.38
C GLY A 143 -28.91 41.10 -13.36
N PHE A 144 -28.67 40.40 -12.23
CA PHE A 144 -27.72 39.32 -12.18
C PHE A 144 -28.33 38.01 -12.70
N ALA A 145 -27.77 37.46 -13.77
CA ALA A 145 -28.31 36.29 -14.46
C ALA A 145 -27.62 34.96 -14.01
N GLY A 146 -26.65 35.02 -13.09
CA GLY A 146 -25.86 33.84 -12.73
C GLY A 146 -24.92 33.36 -13.85
N ASN A 147 -24.36 32.17 -13.67
CA ASN A 147 -23.43 31.58 -14.63
C ASN A 147 -23.90 30.22 -15.20
N THR A 148 -25.13 29.80 -14.88
CA THR A 148 -25.75 28.54 -15.33
C THR A 148 -27.27 28.65 -15.33
N THR A 149 -27.92 27.54 -15.71
CA THR A 149 -29.39 27.44 -15.67
C THR A 149 -29.84 26.12 -15.03
N ILE A 150 -31.05 26.17 -14.44
CA ILE A 150 -31.83 24.98 -14.04
C ILE A 150 -33.11 25.00 -14.89
N GLY A 151 -33.15 24.12 -15.91
CA GLY A 151 -34.14 24.26 -16.98
C GLY A 151 -33.95 25.56 -17.70
N ALA A 152 -35.04 26.41 -17.75
CA ALA A 152 -35.01 27.76 -18.33
C ALA A 152 -34.67 28.86 -17.29
N ALA A 153 -34.60 28.53 -16.00
CA ALA A 153 -34.39 29.53 -14.94
C ALA A 153 -32.90 29.80 -14.73
N ALA A 154 -32.56 31.08 -14.52
CA ALA A 154 -31.20 31.51 -14.18
C ALA A 154 -30.76 30.92 -12.84
N ALA A 155 -29.49 30.48 -12.77
CA ALA A 155 -28.93 29.81 -11.60
C ALA A 155 -27.45 30.14 -11.42
N GLN A 156 -26.96 29.96 -10.19
CA GLN A 156 -25.55 30.07 -9.83
C GLN A 156 -24.95 28.66 -9.66
N LEU A 157 -23.91 28.37 -10.41
CA LEU A 157 -23.10 27.15 -10.21
C LEU A 157 -22.08 27.39 -9.09
N ILE A 158 -22.14 26.57 -8.06
CA ILE A 158 -21.12 26.49 -7.01
C ILE A 158 -20.34 25.22 -7.22
N SER A 159 -19.02 25.34 -7.22
CA SER A 159 -18.11 24.21 -7.42
C SER A 159 -17.06 24.17 -6.32
N ALA A 160 -16.69 22.97 -5.89
CA ALA A 160 -15.57 22.72 -5.01
C ALA A 160 -14.75 21.56 -5.57
N THR A 161 -13.44 21.69 -5.53
CA THR A 161 -12.50 20.66 -5.96
C THR A 161 -11.49 20.44 -4.85
N ALA A 162 -11.16 19.18 -4.59
CA ALA A 162 -10.11 18.78 -3.68
C ALA A 162 -9.19 17.78 -4.37
N VAL A 163 -7.91 17.79 -3.99
CA VAL A 163 -6.89 16.89 -4.52
C VAL A 163 -6.21 16.18 -3.35
N ALA A 164 -6.05 14.86 -3.47
CA ALA A 164 -5.33 14.05 -2.50
C ALA A 164 -4.33 13.11 -3.20
N SER A 165 -3.18 12.93 -2.59
CA SER A 165 -2.24 11.88 -2.93
C SER A 165 -2.48 10.66 -2.05
N TYR A 166 -2.30 9.46 -2.60
CA TYR A 166 -2.18 8.30 -1.73
C TYR A 166 -0.72 8.20 -1.25
N GLN A 167 -0.55 7.86 0.03
CA GLN A 167 0.76 7.65 0.60
C GLN A 167 1.00 6.17 0.77
N THR A 168 2.19 5.73 0.41
CA THR A 168 2.67 4.39 0.70
C THR A 168 3.77 4.45 1.72
N SER A 169 3.88 3.39 2.51
CA SER A 169 5.04 3.13 3.36
C SER A 169 5.66 1.81 2.91
N PRO A 170 6.98 1.75 2.74
CA PRO A 170 7.63 0.50 2.45
C PRO A 170 7.46 -0.45 3.64
N ARG A 171 7.06 -1.68 3.35
CA ARG A 171 7.06 -2.77 4.33
C ARG A 171 8.09 -3.77 3.89
N ASN A 172 9.12 -3.95 4.69
CA ASN A 172 10.22 -4.86 4.43
C ASN A 172 9.87 -6.27 4.90
N TYR A 173 10.27 -7.27 4.11
CA TYR A 173 10.01 -8.67 4.40
C TYR A 173 11.32 -9.42 4.61
N CYS A 174 11.42 -10.15 5.71
CA CYS A 174 12.53 -11.06 5.97
C CYS A 174 12.29 -12.42 5.32
N VAL A 175 11.03 -12.81 5.15
CA VAL A 175 10.68 -14.03 4.42
C VAL A 175 9.71 -13.67 3.31
N LEU A 176 10.09 -14.06 2.09
CA LEU A 176 9.26 -13.89 0.89
C LEU A 176 9.10 -15.26 0.22
N ALA A 177 7.86 -15.78 0.21
CA ALA A 177 7.50 -16.97 -0.57
C ALA A 177 6.98 -16.54 -1.94
N LEU A 178 7.71 -16.88 -3.00
CA LEU A 178 7.50 -16.42 -4.38
C LEU A 178 6.44 -17.20 -5.14
N ALA A 179 6.10 -18.42 -4.70
CA ALA A 179 5.11 -19.25 -5.40
C ALA A 179 3.83 -18.46 -5.62
N SER A 180 3.52 -18.22 -6.88
CA SER A 180 2.36 -17.44 -7.33
C SER A 180 1.20 -18.32 -7.79
N SER A 181 1.22 -19.61 -7.47
CA SER A 181 0.22 -20.56 -7.94
C SER A 181 -1.20 -20.09 -7.61
N VAL A 182 -1.95 -19.82 -8.67
CA VAL A 182 -3.33 -19.34 -8.68
C VAL A 182 -4.35 -20.44 -8.37
N ALA A 183 -3.91 -21.63 -7.98
CA ALA A 183 -4.83 -22.58 -7.36
C ALA A 183 -5.31 -21.92 -6.06
N THR A 184 -6.59 -21.68 -5.96
CA THR A 184 -7.28 -20.90 -4.93
C THR A 184 -6.94 -21.28 -3.48
N ASP A 185 -6.17 -22.37 -3.27
CA ASP A 185 -5.77 -22.89 -1.97
C ASP A 185 -4.27 -23.25 -1.89
N ALA A 186 -3.43 -22.80 -2.82
CA ALA A 186 -1.99 -23.11 -2.74
C ALA A 186 -1.37 -22.31 -1.57
N ILE A 187 -0.91 -23.06 -0.56
CA ILE A 187 -0.22 -22.51 0.61
C ILE A 187 1.28 -22.52 0.29
N ALA A 188 1.83 -21.33 0.02
CA ALA A 188 3.26 -21.17 -0.21
C ALA A 188 4.05 -21.06 1.11
N PHE A 189 3.39 -20.62 2.17
CA PHE A 189 3.98 -20.48 3.49
C PHE A 189 3.15 -21.25 4.51
N LEU A 190 3.73 -22.28 5.13
CA LEU A 190 3.06 -23.10 6.13
C LEU A 190 3.92 -23.27 7.37
N ALA A 191 3.38 -22.90 8.53
CA ALA A 191 3.97 -23.19 9.83
C ALA A 191 3.04 -24.07 10.65
N ASN A 192 3.48 -25.30 10.98
CA ASN A 192 2.73 -26.27 11.77
C ASN A 192 3.45 -26.60 13.08
N GLY A 193 2.69 -26.76 14.15
CA GLY A 193 3.20 -27.15 15.46
C GLY A 193 3.53 -25.94 16.32
N GLY A 194 4.62 -25.97 17.07
CA GLY A 194 5.09 -24.86 17.92
C GLY A 194 6.47 -24.39 17.49
N PRO A 195 6.64 -23.83 16.27
CA PRO A 195 7.93 -23.31 15.86
C PRO A 195 8.35 -22.19 16.81
N LYS A 196 9.61 -22.21 17.21
CA LYS A 196 10.21 -21.13 18.01
C LYS A 196 10.79 -20.12 17.05
N ALA A 197 9.96 -19.26 16.51
CA ALA A 197 10.41 -18.17 15.68
C ALA A 197 10.23 -16.85 16.42
N ASP A 198 11.18 -15.95 16.28
CA ASP A 198 11.10 -14.57 16.70
C ASP A 198 11.52 -13.71 15.51
N LEU A 199 10.51 -13.23 14.79
CA LEU A 199 10.66 -12.35 13.63
C LEU A 199 10.20 -10.92 13.99
N SER A 200 10.30 -10.55 15.26
CA SER A 200 9.96 -9.18 15.71
C SER A 200 10.90 -8.15 15.06
N GLY A 201 10.30 -7.08 14.53
CA GLY A 201 10.97 -6.09 13.70
C GLY A 201 10.97 -6.42 12.20
N CYS A 202 10.29 -7.48 11.79
CA CYS A 202 10.34 -8.06 10.46
C CYS A 202 8.96 -8.53 10.03
N SER A 203 8.67 -8.47 8.75
CA SER A 203 7.41 -8.96 8.18
C SER A 203 7.64 -10.18 7.28
N ILE A 204 6.59 -10.94 7.07
CA ILE A 204 6.60 -12.10 6.16
C ILE A 204 5.59 -11.91 5.04
N MET A 205 5.93 -12.35 3.83
CA MET A 205 5.09 -12.23 2.65
C MET A 205 4.97 -13.53 1.90
N SER A 206 3.77 -13.86 1.46
CA SER A 206 3.48 -14.96 0.54
C SER A 206 2.77 -14.44 -0.72
N ASN A 207 3.31 -14.75 -1.88
CA ASN A 207 2.67 -14.47 -3.16
C ASN A 207 1.46 -15.40 -3.45
N ALA A 208 1.18 -16.35 -2.58
CA ALA A 208 -0.01 -17.18 -2.54
C ALA A 208 -0.68 -17.07 -1.17
N SER A 209 -1.30 -18.13 -0.65
CA SER A 209 -1.84 -18.15 0.70
C SER A 209 -0.77 -18.53 1.73
N MET A 210 -1.00 -18.16 3.01
CA MET A 210 -0.17 -18.56 4.13
C MET A 210 -1.02 -19.09 5.29
N THR A 211 -0.47 -20.04 6.05
CA THR A 211 -1.12 -20.61 7.22
C THR A 211 -0.11 -20.86 8.33
N CYS A 212 -0.42 -20.40 9.53
CA CYS A 212 0.34 -20.64 10.75
C CYS A 212 -0.59 -21.27 11.79
N ASN A 213 -0.38 -22.56 12.06
CA ASN A 213 -1.19 -23.31 13.01
C ASN A 213 -0.53 -23.32 14.40
N GLY A 214 -1.05 -22.54 15.33
CA GLY A 214 -0.63 -22.50 16.73
C GLY A 214 0.49 -21.56 17.07
N HIS A 215 1.04 -20.79 16.11
CA HIS A 215 2.06 -19.79 16.36
C HIS A 215 2.11 -18.75 15.22
N ASP A 216 2.11 -17.46 15.54
CA ASP A 216 2.16 -16.37 14.58
C ASP A 216 3.56 -16.00 14.09
N LEU A 217 4.61 -16.74 14.54
CA LEU A 217 6.03 -16.54 14.28
C LEU A 217 6.58 -15.20 14.84
N GLN A 218 5.80 -14.47 15.62
CA GLN A 218 6.11 -13.13 16.16
C GLN A 218 6.56 -12.12 15.09
N ALA A 219 6.16 -12.34 13.83
CA ALA A 219 6.39 -11.37 12.78
C ALA A 219 5.46 -10.16 12.96
N ASP A 220 5.96 -8.96 12.68
CA ASP A 220 5.16 -7.74 12.83
C ASP A 220 3.93 -7.77 11.94
N TYR A 221 4.10 -8.17 10.68
CA TYR A 221 3.02 -8.34 9.72
C TYR A 221 3.17 -9.66 8.97
N GLY A 222 2.03 -10.32 8.75
CA GLY A 222 1.89 -11.40 7.79
C GLY A 222 1.02 -10.93 6.62
N ASP A 223 1.62 -10.81 5.45
CA ASP A 223 0.94 -10.37 4.24
C ASP A 223 0.82 -11.54 3.25
N ALA A 224 -0.37 -11.74 2.69
CA ALA A 224 -0.60 -12.76 1.68
C ALA A 224 -1.32 -12.18 0.47
N HIS A 225 -0.91 -12.59 -0.73
CA HIS A 225 -1.70 -12.32 -1.94
C HIS A 225 -3.04 -13.06 -1.90
N GLY A 226 -3.02 -14.31 -1.44
CA GLY A 226 -4.21 -15.09 -1.14
C GLY A 226 -4.77 -14.79 0.26
N THR A 227 -5.05 -15.84 1.02
CA THR A 227 -5.53 -15.72 2.40
C THR A 227 -4.37 -15.87 3.39
N ASN A 228 -4.38 -15.08 4.45
CA ASN A 228 -3.54 -15.27 5.62
C ASN A 228 -4.37 -15.88 6.74
N ASN A 229 -3.92 -16.99 7.28
CA ASN A 229 -4.54 -17.68 8.40
C ASN A 229 -3.52 -17.87 9.54
N GLY A 230 -3.47 -16.94 10.45
CA GLY A 230 -2.70 -17.03 11.69
C GLY A 230 -1.25 -16.57 11.63
N CYS A 231 -0.71 -16.08 10.52
CA CYS A 231 0.67 -15.67 10.40
C CYS A 231 0.85 -14.15 10.67
N GLY A 232 1.79 -13.80 11.54
CA GLY A 232 2.11 -12.44 11.94
C GLY A 232 1.16 -11.84 12.97
N ASN A 233 1.64 -10.85 13.71
CA ASN A 233 0.86 -10.12 14.72
C ASN A 233 -0.30 -9.35 14.05
N VAL A 234 -0.05 -8.79 12.88
CA VAL A 234 -1.08 -8.18 12.01
C VAL A 234 -1.18 -8.99 10.73
N GLN A 235 -2.38 -9.49 10.45
CA GLN A 235 -2.65 -10.38 9.32
C GLN A 235 -3.35 -9.62 8.20
N THR A 236 -2.81 -9.70 6.98
CA THR A 236 -3.37 -9.05 5.79
C THR A 236 -3.52 -10.06 4.66
N SER A 237 -4.67 -10.05 4.00
CA SER A 237 -4.97 -10.87 2.82
C SER A 237 -5.21 -9.98 1.60
N SER A 238 -5.17 -10.56 0.41
CA SER A 238 -5.41 -9.88 -0.86
C SER A 238 -4.38 -8.75 -1.14
N MET A 239 -3.15 -8.94 -0.67
CA MET A 239 -2.06 -8.01 -0.94
C MET A 239 -1.53 -8.18 -2.36
N PRO A 240 -1.01 -7.11 -3.00
CA PRO A 240 -0.28 -7.25 -4.25
C PRO A 240 0.89 -8.23 -4.11
N GLN A 241 1.14 -9.02 -5.16
CA GLN A 241 2.32 -9.89 -5.19
C GLN A 241 3.61 -9.04 -5.20
N VAL A 242 4.63 -9.54 -4.53
CA VAL A 242 5.97 -8.95 -4.56
C VAL A 242 6.75 -9.59 -5.69
N THR A 243 7.21 -8.77 -6.63
CA THR A 243 8.09 -9.23 -7.71
C THR A 243 9.42 -9.67 -7.12
N ASP A 244 10.04 -10.70 -7.69
CA ASP A 244 11.34 -11.16 -7.27
C ASP A 244 12.40 -10.04 -7.41
N PRO A 245 12.98 -9.55 -6.28
CA PRO A 245 13.89 -8.41 -6.33
C PRO A 245 15.34 -8.79 -6.64
N TYR A 246 15.67 -10.09 -6.65
CA TYR A 246 17.05 -10.54 -6.75
C TYR A 246 17.38 -11.35 -8.00
N ALA A 247 16.40 -11.67 -8.84
CA ALA A 247 16.61 -12.44 -10.07
C ALA A 247 17.66 -11.79 -11.00
N ALA A 248 17.71 -10.47 -11.08
CA ALA A 248 18.65 -9.75 -11.91
C ALA A 248 20.13 -9.96 -11.51
N ARG A 249 20.43 -10.37 -10.26
CA ARG A 249 21.79 -10.66 -9.82
C ARG A 249 22.41 -11.88 -10.53
N ALA A 250 21.60 -12.71 -11.19
CA ALA A 250 22.09 -13.82 -12.02
C ALA A 250 23.07 -13.37 -13.11
N SER A 251 22.96 -12.13 -13.60
CA SER A 251 23.88 -11.56 -14.58
C SER A 251 25.32 -11.43 -14.07
N ASN A 252 25.53 -11.46 -12.74
CA ASN A 252 26.84 -11.36 -12.08
C ASN A 252 27.48 -12.74 -11.82
N ILE A 253 26.78 -13.84 -12.14
CA ILE A 253 27.33 -15.18 -12.00
C ILE A 253 28.49 -15.36 -12.98
N PRO A 254 29.72 -15.71 -12.51
CA PRO A 254 30.85 -15.94 -13.40
C PRO A 254 30.52 -16.95 -14.52
N ALA A 255 31.08 -16.72 -15.69
CA ALA A 255 30.85 -17.61 -16.83
C ALA A 255 31.25 -19.07 -16.53
N ASN A 256 30.57 -20.03 -17.15
CA ASN A 256 30.89 -21.43 -16.98
C ASN A 256 32.24 -21.78 -17.64
N SER A 257 33.16 -22.28 -16.81
CA SER A 257 34.49 -22.78 -17.26
C SER A 257 34.67 -24.29 -17.07
N CYS A 258 33.58 -25.00 -16.71
CA CYS A 258 33.63 -26.41 -16.42
C CYS A 258 33.57 -27.28 -17.70
N SER A 259 34.40 -28.31 -17.75
CA SER A 259 34.38 -29.35 -18.79
C SER A 259 33.70 -30.65 -18.34
N SER A 260 33.56 -30.87 -17.05
CA SER A 260 32.90 -32.04 -16.46
C SER A 260 32.34 -31.69 -15.06
N TYR A 261 31.41 -32.49 -14.59
CA TYR A 261 30.72 -32.28 -13.32
C TYR A 261 30.75 -33.54 -12.45
N PRO A 262 31.86 -33.81 -11.74
CA PRO A 262 31.98 -34.97 -10.84
C PRO A 262 30.90 -34.95 -9.75
N GLN A 263 30.26 -36.09 -9.52
CA GLN A 263 29.19 -36.23 -8.52
C GLN A 263 29.69 -37.16 -7.37
N GLN A 264 29.04 -37.05 -6.20
CA GLN A 264 29.43 -37.86 -5.02
C GLN A 264 29.25 -39.36 -5.20
N SER A 265 28.49 -39.79 -6.19
CA SER A 265 28.37 -41.18 -6.58
C SER A 265 29.68 -41.76 -7.18
N GLY A 266 30.59 -40.89 -7.57
CA GLY A 266 31.91 -41.20 -8.09
C GLY A 266 33.02 -40.57 -7.23
N THR A 267 34.22 -40.43 -7.84
CA THR A 267 35.38 -39.84 -7.18
C THR A 267 35.36 -38.30 -7.39
N LEU A 268 35.36 -37.58 -6.30
CA LEU A 268 35.48 -36.11 -6.33
C LEU A 268 36.95 -35.70 -6.44
N PRO A 269 37.30 -34.67 -7.20
CA PRO A 269 38.64 -34.11 -7.20
C PRO A 269 38.98 -33.50 -5.83
N SER A 270 40.26 -33.47 -5.50
CA SER A 270 40.72 -32.93 -4.21
C SER A 270 40.36 -31.47 -3.98
N SER A 271 40.19 -30.70 -5.04
CA SER A 271 39.69 -29.30 -5.01
C SER A 271 38.27 -29.19 -4.44
N ASN A 272 37.44 -30.21 -4.65
CA ASN A 272 36.04 -30.26 -4.21
C ASN A 272 35.88 -30.90 -2.81
N LEU A 273 36.99 -31.31 -2.19
CA LEU A 273 37.04 -31.85 -0.83
C LEU A 273 37.56 -30.77 0.12
N TRP A 274 36.70 -30.25 0.99
CA TRP A 274 37.05 -29.09 1.82
C TRP A 274 37.27 -29.47 3.28
N SER A 275 38.37 -28.95 3.85
CA SER A 275 38.64 -28.99 5.28
C SER A 275 39.67 -27.94 5.68
N GLY A 276 39.65 -27.51 6.94
CA GLY A 276 40.56 -26.50 7.47
C GLY A 276 40.34 -25.12 6.89
N ASN A 277 41.33 -24.26 6.98
CA ASN A 277 41.24 -22.88 6.46
C ASN A 277 41.36 -22.84 4.93
N LYS A 278 40.49 -22.11 4.30
CA LYS A 278 40.43 -21.91 2.85
C LYS A 278 40.28 -20.45 2.50
N THR A 279 40.91 -20.02 1.42
CA THR A 279 40.71 -18.72 0.78
C THR A 279 40.55 -18.98 -0.71
N PHE A 280 39.37 -18.84 -1.24
CA PHE A 280 39.06 -19.14 -2.63
C PHE A 280 39.06 -17.91 -3.52
N GLY A 281 38.75 -16.73 -2.97
CA GLY A 281 38.44 -15.58 -3.80
C GLY A 281 37.23 -15.83 -4.70
N THR A 282 37.30 -15.48 -5.97
CA THR A 282 36.27 -15.84 -6.96
C THR A 282 36.63 -17.16 -7.61
N GLN A 283 35.91 -18.22 -7.29
CA GLN A 283 36.22 -19.57 -7.79
C GLN A 283 34.97 -20.36 -8.16
N THR A 284 35.06 -21.07 -9.29
CA THR A 284 34.05 -22.04 -9.75
C THR A 284 34.47 -23.44 -9.42
N PHE A 285 33.62 -24.22 -8.79
CA PHE A 285 33.71 -25.62 -8.54
C PHE A 285 32.78 -26.39 -9.47
N CYS A 286 33.33 -27.36 -10.20
CA CYS A 286 32.60 -28.16 -11.16
C CYS A 286 32.10 -29.44 -10.49
N GLY A 287 30.79 -29.68 -10.48
CA GLY A 287 30.17 -30.82 -9.80
C GLY A 287 30.05 -30.65 -8.28
N ASP A 288 29.84 -31.72 -7.58
CA ASP A 288 29.61 -31.75 -6.14
C ASP A 288 30.82 -31.30 -5.34
N VAL A 289 30.53 -30.60 -4.24
CA VAL A 289 31.53 -30.25 -3.20
C VAL A 289 31.14 -30.94 -1.91
N LYS A 290 32.14 -31.46 -1.19
CA LYS A 290 31.95 -32.17 0.07
C LYS A 290 32.93 -31.72 1.13
N LEU A 291 32.44 -31.46 2.33
CA LEU A 291 33.28 -31.23 3.48
C LEU A 291 33.85 -32.57 3.98
N THR A 292 35.15 -32.59 4.24
CA THR A 292 35.87 -33.70 4.87
C THR A 292 36.37 -33.36 6.27
N GLY A 293 36.10 -32.12 6.71
CA GLY A 293 36.39 -31.59 8.04
C GLY A 293 35.76 -30.21 8.17
N ASN A 294 35.76 -29.65 9.39
CA ASN A 294 35.35 -28.28 9.59
C ASN A 294 36.14 -27.35 8.67
N THR A 295 35.44 -26.45 7.99
CA THR A 295 36.05 -25.58 6.98
C THR A 295 35.79 -24.13 7.37
N THR A 296 36.86 -23.34 7.42
CA THR A 296 36.80 -21.89 7.70
C THR A 296 37.25 -21.12 6.47
N LEU A 297 36.36 -20.29 5.95
CA LEU A 297 36.65 -19.39 4.82
C LEU A 297 37.29 -18.11 5.34
N LEU A 298 38.44 -17.75 4.78
CA LEU A 298 39.17 -16.50 5.06
C LEU A 298 39.20 -15.63 3.82
N GLY A 299 39.26 -14.31 3.99
CA GLY A 299 39.15 -13.36 2.90
C GLY A 299 37.71 -13.22 2.38
N ASP A 300 37.58 -12.59 1.24
CA ASP A 300 36.30 -12.43 0.54
C ASP A 300 36.15 -13.50 -0.53
N ASN A 301 35.09 -14.27 -0.47
CA ASN A 301 34.92 -15.45 -1.31
C ASN A 301 33.59 -15.35 -2.12
N VAL A 302 33.72 -15.51 -3.45
CA VAL A 302 32.60 -15.73 -4.38
C VAL A 302 32.74 -17.15 -4.93
N ILE A 303 31.97 -18.07 -4.41
CA ILE A 303 32.05 -19.48 -4.68
C ILE A 303 30.89 -19.90 -5.56
N VAL A 304 31.18 -20.37 -6.79
CA VAL A 304 30.18 -20.90 -7.71
C VAL A 304 30.28 -22.40 -7.76
N ILE A 305 29.20 -23.10 -7.46
CA ILE A 305 29.07 -24.56 -7.60
C ILE A 305 28.23 -24.85 -8.82
N ARG A 306 28.87 -25.41 -9.85
CA ARG A 306 28.23 -25.69 -11.15
C ARG A 306 27.79 -27.15 -11.23
N ASN A 307 26.48 -27.35 -11.49
CA ASN A 307 25.91 -28.69 -11.64
C ASN A 307 26.29 -29.64 -10.48
N GLY A 308 26.14 -29.13 -9.25
CA GLY A 308 26.52 -29.87 -8.05
C GLY A 308 25.89 -29.27 -6.77
N GLN A 309 25.98 -30.07 -5.72
CA GLN A 309 25.53 -29.75 -4.38
C GLN A 309 26.72 -29.47 -3.43
N LEU A 310 26.44 -28.77 -2.34
CA LEU A 310 27.37 -28.63 -1.23
C LEU A 310 26.95 -29.57 -0.09
N ASN A 311 27.74 -30.64 0.14
CA ASN A 311 27.47 -31.58 1.21
C ASN A 311 28.33 -31.28 2.44
N LEU A 312 27.67 -30.85 3.51
CA LEU A 312 28.34 -30.55 4.79
C LEU A 312 28.87 -31.78 5.49
N ASN A 313 28.30 -32.96 5.24
CA ASN A 313 28.78 -34.25 5.74
C ASN A 313 29.01 -34.27 7.27
N GLY A 314 28.19 -33.54 8.04
CA GLY A 314 28.28 -33.46 9.49
C GLY A 314 29.24 -32.39 10.02
N PHE A 315 29.97 -31.70 9.15
CA PHE A 315 30.95 -30.69 9.51
C PHE A 315 30.35 -29.26 9.46
N THR A 316 31.11 -28.32 10.01
CA THR A 316 30.78 -26.91 10.00
C THR A 316 31.50 -26.17 8.87
N LEU A 317 30.75 -25.39 8.08
CA LEU A 317 31.29 -24.40 7.16
C LEU A 317 31.11 -23.02 7.80
N SER A 318 32.17 -22.25 7.95
CA SER A 318 32.13 -20.92 8.56
C SER A 318 33.00 -19.92 7.83
N THR A 319 32.63 -18.66 7.85
CA THR A 319 33.54 -17.54 7.61
C THR A 319 34.30 -17.24 8.89
N GLY A 320 35.58 -16.91 8.78
CA GLY A 320 36.48 -16.64 9.92
C GLY A 320 36.80 -15.13 10.08
N THR A 321 37.92 -14.90 10.79
CA THR A 321 38.52 -13.58 10.93
C THR A 321 39.85 -13.58 10.18
N ASN A 322 40.08 -12.56 9.36
CA ASN A 322 41.32 -12.41 8.60
C ASN A 322 42.48 -12.02 9.52
N ALA A 323 43.72 -12.15 9.01
CA ALA A 323 44.90 -11.82 9.76
C ALA A 323 45.00 -10.35 10.21
N ASP A 324 44.31 -9.46 9.52
CA ASP A 324 44.18 -8.02 9.87
C ASP A 324 43.07 -7.72 10.87
N GLY A 325 42.37 -8.74 11.38
CA GLY A 325 41.25 -8.60 12.32
C GLY A 325 39.89 -8.32 11.69
N THR A 326 39.79 -8.20 10.36
CA THR A 326 38.53 -8.02 9.66
C THR A 326 37.73 -9.32 9.56
N ALA A 327 36.41 -9.26 9.52
CA ALA A 327 35.57 -10.43 9.30
C ALA A 327 35.70 -10.86 7.82
N ALA A 328 35.90 -12.18 7.62
CA ALA A 328 35.82 -12.76 6.29
C ALA A 328 34.39 -12.87 5.80
N SER A 329 34.19 -12.86 4.48
CA SER A 329 32.91 -12.96 3.86
C SER A 329 32.82 -14.06 2.81
N ALA A 330 31.60 -14.56 2.56
CA ALA A 330 31.39 -15.53 1.49
C ALA A 330 29.98 -15.41 0.90
N VAL A 331 29.90 -15.60 -0.42
CA VAL A 331 28.67 -15.96 -1.12
C VAL A 331 28.84 -17.32 -1.77
N ILE A 332 27.88 -18.24 -1.60
CA ILE A 332 27.83 -19.53 -2.25
C ILE A 332 26.72 -19.52 -3.27
N ILE A 333 27.07 -19.74 -4.52
CA ILE A 333 26.18 -19.64 -5.68
C ILE A 333 26.01 -21.02 -6.29
N PHE A 334 24.79 -21.51 -6.36
CA PHE A 334 24.44 -22.70 -7.12
C PHE A 334 23.98 -22.31 -8.52
N SER A 335 24.60 -22.85 -9.57
CA SER A 335 24.25 -22.56 -10.96
C SER A 335 24.53 -23.77 -11.84
N GLY A 336 24.01 -23.79 -13.05
CA GLY A 336 24.23 -24.86 -14.00
C GLY A 336 23.01 -25.11 -14.89
N ASP A 337 22.75 -26.41 -15.14
CA ASP A 337 21.71 -26.86 -16.06
C ASP A 337 20.59 -27.58 -15.29
N ASN A 338 19.36 -27.41 -15.72
CA ASN A 338 18.23 -28.21 -15.24
C ASN A 338 18.41 -29.67 -15.67
N GLY A 339 17.96 -30.63 -14.84
CA GLY A 339 17.98 -32.02 -15.20
C GLY A 339 18.43 -32.92 -14.05
N SER A 340 19.52 -33.67 -14.25
CA SER A 340 19.94 -34.75 -13.32
C SER A 340 20.79 -34.26 -12.14
N TYR A 341 21.12 -32.97 -12.09
CA TYR A 341 22.00 -32.44 -11.04
C TYR A 341 21.17 -31.90 -9.86
N THR A 342 21.82 -31.92 -8.69
CA THR A 342 21.28 -31.33 -7.48
C THR A 342 22.03 -30.02 -7.17
N HIS A 343 21.30 -28.95 -6.91
CA HIS A 343 21.81 -27.58 -6.74
C HIS A 343 21.50 -27.07 -5.36
N THR A 344 21.83 -27.78 -4.31
CA THR A 344 21.40 -27.50 -2.94
C THR A 344 22.50 -27.69 -1.92
N LEU A 345 22.21 -27.22 -0.72
CA LEU A 345 22.96 -27.51 0.48
C LEU A 345 22.41 -28.79 1.11
N THR A 346 23.26 -29.78 1.31
CA THR A 346 22.88 -31.10 1.83
C THR A 346 23.78 -31.57 2.99
N GLY A 347 23.38 -32.64 3.63
CA GLY A 347 24.08 -33.24 4.75
C GLY A 347 23.80 -32.53 6.09
N ASN A 348 24.03 -33.25 7.18
CA ASN A 348 24.00 -32.71 8.52
C ASN A 348 25.22 -31.81 8.72
N GLY A 349 25.11 -30.78 9.54
CA GLY A 349 26.23 -29.87 9.82
C GLY A 349 25.74 -28.47 10.14
N ASN A 350 26.66 -27.51 10.17
CA ASN A 350 26.33 -26.13 10.45
C ASN A 350 26.87 -25.21 9.35
N VAL A 351 26.14 -24.14 9.05
CA VAL A 351 26.57 -23.09 8.14
C VAL A 351 26.56 -21.75 8.89
N ASN A 352 27.74 -21.16 9.03
CA ASN A 352 27.97 -19.91 9.72
C ASN A 352 28.65 -18.94 8.75
N ILE A 353 27.87 -18.19 7.98
CA ILE A 353 28.36 -17.35 6.88
C ILE A 353 27.99 -15.90 7.08
N ASN A 354 29.00 -15.05 6.97
CA ASN A 354 28.82 -13.61 6.76
C ASN A 354 28.81 -13.33 5.27
N SER A 355 27.77 -12.65 4.77
CA SER A 355 27.73 -12.16 3.39
C SER A 355 28.75 -11.05 3.16
N PRO A 356 29.21 -10.83 1.93
CA PRO A 356 29.91 -9.61 1.55
C PRO A 356 29.07 -8.36 1.84
N THR A 357 29.70 -7.28 2.28
CA THR A 357 29.01 -6.00 2.54
C THR A 357 29.07 -5.01 1.36
N THR A 358 29.89 -5.34 0.36
CA THR A 358 30.14 -4.50 -0.83
C THR A 358 30.22 -5.35 -2.09
N GLY A 359 30.19 -4.68 -3.25
CA GLY A 359 30.28 -5.34 -4.57
C GLY A 359 28.97 -5.95 -5.05
N ASP A 360 29.03 -6.71 -6.14
CA ASP A 360 27.85 -7.28 -6.84
C ASP A 360 27.03 -8.25 -5.97
N TRP A 361 27.68 -8.84 -4.99
CA TRP A 361 27.10 -9.80 -4.07
C TRP A 361 26.88 -9.24 -2.66
N ALA A 362 26.88 -7.94 -2.50
CA ALA A 362 26.63 -7.30 -1.21
C ALA A 362 25.32 -7.81 -0.59
N GLY A 363 25.40 -8.26 0.65
CA GLY A 363 24.28 -8.78 1.41
C GLY A 363 23.83 -10.18 1.03
N VAL A 364 24.49 -10.89 0.11
CA VAL A 364 24.08 -12.25 -0.33
C VAL A 364 25.01 -13.28 0.25
N ALA A 365 24.48 -14.25 0.97
CA ALA A 365 25.23 -15.38 1.51
C ALA A 365 25.03 -16.67 0.72
N LEU A 366 23.79 -16.99 0.36
CA LEU A 366 23.44 -18.15 -0.48
C LEU A 366 22.60 -17.68 -1.65
N TYR A 367 22.90 -18.17 -2.85
CA TYR A 367 22.19 -17.78 -4.06
C TYR A 367 22.02 -18.98 -5.00
N THR A 368 20.80 -19.26 -5.41
CA THR A 368 20.51 -20.19 -6.50
C THR A 368 20.16 -19.42 -7.76
N ASP A 369 20.81 -19.76 -8.86
CA ASP A 369 20.53 -19.20 -10.17
C ASP A 369 19.04 -19.38 -10.49
N PRO A 370 18.27 -18.29 -10.77
CA PRO A 370 16.84 -18.38 -11.01
C PRO A 370 16.48 -19.15 -12.30
N SER A 371 17.45 -19.48 -13.14
CA SER A 371 17.23 -20.39 -14.28
C SER A 371 17.07 -21.87 -13.86
N LEU A 372 17.50 -22.21 -12.63
CA LEU A 372 17.40 -23.57 -12.10
C LEU A 372 16.01 -23.79 -11.47
N THR A 373 15.27 -24.73 -12.05
CA THR A 373 13.93 -25.11 -11.61
C THR A 373 13.81 -26.57 -11.17
N THR A 374 14.91 -27.34 -11.27
CA THR A 374 14.96 -28.75 -10.88
C THR A 374 16.18 -29.03 -9.99
N GLY A 375 16.03 -29.96 -9.08
CA GLY A 375 17.12 -30.35 -8.16
C GLY A 375 17.47 -29.24 -7.14
N VAL A 376 16.56 -28.34 -6.86
CA VAL A 376 16.76 -27.18 -5.97
C VAL A 376 16.09 -27.32 -4.61
N ASP A 377 15.19 -28.30 -4.46
CA ASP A 377 14.43 -28.50 -3.22
C ASP A 377 15.33 -28.91 -2.07
N MET A 378 15.01 -28.41 -0.90
CA MET A 378 15.76 -28.68 0.32
C MET A 378 14.85 -29.18 1.43
N SER A 379 15.30 -30.17 2.18
CA SER A 379 14.66 -30.57 3.42
C SER A 379 15.70 -30.80 4.49
N ALA A 380 15.43 -30.24 5.67
CA ALA A 380 16.28 -30.42 6.83
C ALA A 380 15.44 -30.96 7.99
N ALA A 381 15.83 -32.07 8.56
CA ALA A 381 15.16 -32.73 9.66
C ALA A 381 16.05 -32.82 10.89
N GLY A 382 15.48 -32.68 12.09
CA GLY A 382 16.22 -32.77 13.35
C GLY A 382 16.90 -31.47 13.74
N ASN A 383 17.96 -31.56 14.57
CA ASN A 383 18.70 -30.40 15.08
C ASN A 383 19.79 -29.88 14.13
N SER A 384 19.90 -30.47 12.95
CA SER A 384 20.94 -30.18 11.94
C SER A 384 20.31 -30.22 10.54
N PRO A 385 20.68 -29.35 9.61
CA PRO A 385 21.66 -28.28 9.76
C PRO A 385 21.15 -27.10 10.58
N SER A 386 22.03 -26.41 11.29
CA SER A 386 21.74 -25.06 11.77
C SER A 386 22.39 -24.07 10.81
N TRP A 387 21.62 -23.05 10.43
CA TRP A 387 22.08 -21.94 9.61
C TRP A 387 22.24 -20.72 10.48
N ASN A 388 23.45 -20.22 10.57
CA ASN A 388 23.78 -18.95 11.20
C ASN A 388 24.33 -18.03 10.11
N ILE A 389 23.42 -17.45 9.36
CA ILE A 389 23.71 -16.70 8.14
C ILE A 389 23.42 -15.24 8.38
N SER A 390 24.39 -14.37 8.07
CA SER A 390 24.17 -12.94 7.95
C SER A 390 24.00 -12.60 6.47
N GLY A 391 22.80 -12.21 6.07
CA GLY A 391 22.48 -11.85 4.70
C GLY A 391 21.34 -12.65 4.08
N LEU A 392 21.25 -12.59 2.76
CA LEU A 392 20.22 -13.20 1.93
C LEU A 392 20.54 -14.69 1.65
N ALA A 393 19.54 -15.52 1.88
CA ALA A 393 19.44 -16.86 1.33
C ALA A 393 18.34 -16.88 0.25
N TYR A 394 18.74 -17.00 -1.01
CA TYR A 394 17.88 -16.88 -2.18
C TYR A 394 17.77 -18.18 -2.95
N PHE A 395 16.56 -18.75 -2.97
CA PHE A 395 16.24 -20.05 -3.58
C PHE A 395 14.87 -19.97 -4.31
N PRO A 396 14.75 -19.21 -5.39
CA PRO A 396 13.46 -18.75 -5.93
C PRO A 396 12.54 -19.86 -6.43
N HIS A 397 13.06 -21.03 -6.74
CA HIS A 397 12.30 -22.19 -7.22
C HIS A 397 12.37 -23.39 -6.29
N ALA A 398 12.91 -23.23 -5.07
CA ALA A 398 13.04 -24.32 -4.13
C ALA A 398 11.83 -24.44 -3.20
N ALA A 399 11.36 -25.66 -2.99
CA ALA A 399 10.51 -25.99 -1.86
C ALA A 399 11.40 -26.37 -0.65
N ILE A 400 11.24 -25.64 0.45
CA ILE A 400 11.97 -25.93 1.68
C ILE A 400 11.04 -26.47 2.76
N THR A 401 11.42 -27.60 3.34
CA THR A 401 10.78 -28.14 4.55
C THR A 401 11.80 -28.17 5.68
N TRP A 402 11.51 -27.42 6.74
CA TRP A 402 12.32 -27.41 7.95
C TRP A 402 11.59 -28.09 9.11
N SER A 403 12.23 -29.09 9.70
CA SER A 403 11.69 -29.86 10.82
C SER A 403 12.62 -29.84 12.03
N GLY A 404 13.33 -28.73 12.26
CA GLY A 404 14.29 -28.58 13.35
C GLY A 404 14.73 -27.15 13.54
N ILE A 405 15.80 -26.91 14.27
CA ILE A 405 16.32 -25.55 14.52
C ILE A 405 17.06 -25.07 13.27
N VAL A 406 16.47 -24.20 12.52
CA VAL A 406 17.08 -23.56 11.35
C VAL A 406 17.02 -22.05 11.54
N GLY A 407 18.14 -21.41 11.32
CA GLY A 407 18.27 -19.97 11.37
C GLY A 407 18.24 -19.41 12.79
N LYS A 408 19.39 -19.05 13.28
CA LYS A 408 19.52 -18.16 14.44
C LYS A 408 20.36 -16.99 13.98
N ALA A 409 19.80 -15.81 13.94
CA ALA A 409 20.59 -14.63 14.15
C ALA A 409 21.08 -14.67 15.60
N THR A 410 22.12 -15.45 15.89
CA THR A 410 22.75 -15.47 17.21
C THR A 410 24.05 -14.73 17.14
N SER A 411 24.32 -13.94 18.17
CA SER A 411 25.64 -13.35 18.44
C SER A 411 26.18 -12.44 17.35
N GLY A 412 25.51 -11.32 17.09
CA GLY A 412 26.00 -10.26 16.21
C GLY A 412 25.47 -10.30 14.77
N HIS A 413 24.71 -11.30 14.38
CA HIS A 413 24.03 -11.34 13.09
C HIS A 413 22.58 -10.89 13.27
N GLN A 414 22.25 -9.71 12.75
CA GLN A 414 20.90 -9.12 12.88
C GLN A 414 20.18 -9.10 11.51
N CYS A 415 20.82 -9.60 10.46
CA CYS A 415 20.26 -9.66 9.13
C CYS A 415 20.17 -11.11 8.65
N PHE A 416 18.96 -11.58 8.42
CA PHE A 416 18.70 -12.78 7.64
C PHE A 416 17.45 -12.56 6.78
N VAL A 417 17.59 -12.72 5.47
CA VAL A 417 16.48 -12.63 4.52
C VAL A 417 16.38 -13.95 3.77
N LEU A 418 15.18 -14.52 3.73
CA LEU A 418 14.90 -15.74 2.99
C LEU A 418 13.92 -15.46 1.86
N VAL A 419 14.35 -15.69 0.64
CA VAL A 419 13.50 -15.64 -0.56
C VAL A 419 13.46 -17.02 -1.20
N ILE A 420 12.25 -17.54 -1.40
CA ILE A 420 12.04 -18.96 -1.67
C ILE A 420 10.74 -19.18 -2.44
N ASP A 421 10.59 -20.30 -3.15
CA ASP A 421 9.31 -20.64 -3.76
C ASP A 421 8.25 -20.99 -2.71
N THR A 422 8.47 -22.08 -1.96
CA THR A 422 7.55 -22.49 -0.88
C THR A 422 8.32 -22.89 0.38
N ILE A 423 7.73 -22.63 1.55
CA ILE A 423 8.33 -22.97 2.83
C ILE A 423 7.35 -23.69 3.75
N ARG A 424 7.85 -24.74 4.43
CA ARG A 424 7.16 -25.45 5.50
C ARG A 424 8.00 -25.50 6.75
N PHE A 425 7.48 -24.98 7.83
CA PHE A 425 8.02 -25.19 9.19
C PHE A 425 7.20 -26.27 9.87
N ASN A 426 7.87 -27.30 10.38
CA ASN A 426 7.24 -28.39 11.11
C ASN A 426 7.81 -28.51 12.53
N GLY A 427 6.94 -28.71 13.51
CA GLY A 427 7.35 -29.03 14.88
C GLY A 427 8.04 -27.86 15.58
N THR A 428 9.31 -28.01 15.94
CA THR A 428 10.09 -27.04 16.73
C THR A 428 11.09 -26.24 15.89
N ALA A 429 10.88 -26.14 14.59
CA ALA A 429 11.72 -25.30 13.74
C ALA A 429 11.83 -23.88 14.32
N ALA A 430 13.03 -23.31 14.33
CA ALA A 430 13.27 -21.97 14.86
C ALA A 430 13.85 -21.08 13.78
N MET A 431 13.34 -19.87 13.71
CA MET A 431 13.88 -18.81 12.88
C MET A 431 13.94 -17.54 13.72
N LEU A 432 15.09 -16.89 13.75
CA LEU A 432 15.29 -15.65 14.47
C LEU A 432 15.88 -14.63 13.50
N ASP A 433 15.22 -13.47 13.40
CA ASP A 433 15.69 -12.37 12.57
C ASP A 433 15.13 -11.04 13.08
N ARG A 434 15.88 -9.97 12.90
CA ARG A 434 15.45 -8.61 13.28
C ARG A 434 15.39 -7.64 12.10
N GLY A 435 15.64 -8.10 10.88
CA GLY A 435 15.52 -7.30 9.67
C GLY A 435 16.55 -6.16 9.54
N GLU A 436 17.62 -6.15 10.32
CA GLU A 436 18.64 -5.10 10.29
C GLU A 436 19.68 -5.37 9.19
N CYS A 437 19.26 -5.29 7.92
CA CYS A 437 20.08 -5.68 6.77
C CYS A 437 20.83 -4.51 6.09
N ASP A 438 20.55 -3.28 6.47
CA ASP A 438 21.18 -2.10 5.85
C ASP A 438 22.71 -2.12 5.98
N GLN A 439 23.23 -2.60 7.11
CA GLN A 439 24.68 -2.71 7.34
C GLN A 439 25.34 -3.78 6.49
N GLN A 440 24.56 -4.71 5.95
CA GLN A 440 25.05 -5.75 5.02
C GLN A 440 24.99 -5.32 3.55
N GLY A 441 24.53 -4.10 3.27
CA GLY A 441 24.33 -3.63 1.90
C GLY A 441 23.22 -4.35 1.14
N LEU A 442 22.28 -4.98 1.85
CA LEU A 442 21.14 -5.68 1.27
C LEU A 442 19.91 -4.77 1.25
N VAL A 443 19.38 -4.56 0.07
CA VAL A 443 18.03 -3.97 -0.07
C VAL A 443 17.03 -5.10 0.15
N MET A 444 16.23 -4.99 1.22
CA MET A 444 15.23 -6.01 1.56
C MET A 444 14.08 -6.06 0.56
N PRO A 445 13.47 -7.24 0.34
CA PRO A 445 12.20 -7.34 -0.38
C PRO A 445 11.19 -6.42 0.31
N ASN A 446 10.46 -5.65 -0.47
CA ASN A 446 9.45 -4.78 0.10
C ASN A 446 8.23 -4.64 -0.81
N SER A 447 7.11 -4.25 -0.24
CA SER A 447 5.97 -3.75 -0.97
C SER A 447 5.61 -2.35 -0.47
N GLN A 448 5.06 -1.56 -1.37
CA GLN A 448 4.54 -0.24 -1.04
C GLN A 448 3.10 -0.41 -0.53
N ILE A 449 2.93 -0.33 0.78
CA ILE A 449 1.62 -0.49 1.40
C ILE A 449 0.91 0.86 1.43
N PRO A 450 -0.29 0.97 0.83
CA PRO A 450 -1.11 2.15 0.99
C PRO A 450 -1.39 2.40 2.48
N THR A 451 -1.01 3.54 2.99
CA THR A 451 -1.22 3.88 4.40
C THR A 451 -2.43 4.75 4.60
N ARG A 452 -2.59 5.77 3.79
CA ARG A 452 -3.74 6.68 3.82
C ARG A 452 -3.73 7.63 2.62
N GLY A 453 -4.92 8.14 2.26
CA GLY A 453 -5.02 9.33 1.44
C GLY A 453 -4.61 10.58 2.24
N ARG A 454 -3.83 11.47 1.63
CA ARG A 454 -3.45 12.76 2.19
C ARG A 454 -3.97 13.87 1.30
N LEU A 455 -4.74 14.79 1.88
CA LEU A 455 -5.16 16.01 1.20
C LEU A 455 -3.93 16.86 0.85
N VAL A 456 -3.84 17.31 -0.39
CA VAL A 456 -2.72 18.12 -0.89
C VAL A 456 -3.17 19.44 -1.52
N ALA A 457 -4.45 19.55 -1.91
CA ALA A 457 -5.12 20.79 -2.34
C ALA A 457 -6.65 20.65 -2.30
#